data_f35bd76e5c6d84e269174b5e077ddc9d
#
_entry.id   f35bd76e5c6d84e269174b5e077ddc9d
#
_cell.length_a   1.000
_cell.length_b   1.000
_cell.length_c   1.000
_cell.angle_alpha   90.00
_cell.angle_beta   90.00
_cell.angle_gamma   90.00
#
_symmetry.space_group_name_H-M   'P 1'
#
loop_
_entity.id
_entity.type
_entity.pdbx_description
1 polymer ?
#
loop_
_entity_poly.entity_id
_entity_poly.type
_entity_poly.pdbx_seq_one_letter_code
_entity_poly.pdbx_strand_id
1 'polypeptide(L)'
;LVTKKGVPMYQAVLFDMDGTILDTITDLTICTNYALSQLGKPHEFPAELVKLCYGCGIEADMQKALAMAAGCTGEDLEYVENPTPLSSYGLTAQDTARLQSIFVPYYSAHCHLHTTPYDGIPALLSALQKRGIRTAVASNKDEADVAKLAAMHFPGLFDAIMGNSPAIHRKPAPDMLDRILHDLSIPKEQAVYIGDSEVDIETAKNAGLACISVTWGFRNKSFLARHGAACIVENAEELKEALGI
;
A
#
# COMPACT_ATOMS: atom_id res chain seq x y z
N LEU A 1 10.08 -0.90 -26.28
CA LEU A 1 9.69 0.39 -26.85
C LEU A 1 10.04 1.51 -25.87
N VAL A 2 10.60 2.60 -26.36
CA VAL A 2 10.92 3.81 -25.56
C VAL A 2 10.29 5.04 -26.21
N THR A 3 9.94 6.03 -25.40
CA THR A 3 9.48 7.33 -25.91
C THR A 3 10.63 8.07 -26.60
N LYS A 4 10.34 9.19 -27.30
CA LYS A 4 11.37 10.09 -27.87
C LYS A 4 12.36 10.64 -26.83
N LYS A 5 12.04 10.58 -25.52
CA LYS A 5 12.90 10.98 -24.39
C LYS A 5 13.64 9.80 -23.74
N GLY A 6 13.54 8.57 -24.30
CA GLY A 6 14.17 7.38 -23.73
C GLY A 6 13.44 6.75 -22.54
N VAL A 7 12.23 7.23 -22.20
CA VAL A 7 11.38 6.64 -21.15
C VAL A 7 10.73 5.36 -21.68
N PRO A 8 10.66 4.26 -20.92
CA PRO A 8 9.94 3.05 -21.33
C PRO A 8 8.48 3.36 -21.65
N MET A 9 7.95 2.73 -22.70
CA MET A 9 6.54 2.86 -23.07
C MET A 9 5.78 1.69 -22.44
N TYR A 10 5.14 1.94 -21.31
CA TYR A 10 4.37 0.93 -20.59
C TYR A 10 3.01 0.70 -21.26
N GLN A 11 2.55 -0.56 -21.24
CA GLN A 11 1.19 -0.95 -21.63
C GLN A 11 0.29 -1.15 -20.40
N ALA A 12 0.87 -1.39 -19.24
CA ALA A 12 0.16 -1.45 -17.97
C ALA A 12 0.89 -0.68 -16.88
N VAL A 13 0.11 -0.03 -16.04
CA VAL A 13 0.55 0.61 -14.78
C VAL A 13 -0.28 0.01 -13.65
N LEU A 14 0.39 -0.70 -12.76
CA LEU A 14 -0.20 -1.33 -11.60
C LEU A 14 0.10 -0.46 -10.37
N PHE A 15 -0.85 -0.31 -9.48
CA PHE A 15 -0.75 0.56 -8.31
C PHE A 15 -1.01 -0.23 -7.03
N ASP A 16 -0.29 0.08 -5.96
CA ASP A 16 -0.81 -0.12 -4.62
C ASP A 16 -1.95 0.85 -4.33
N MET A 17 -2.69 0.62 -3.25
CA MET A 17 -3.84 1.46 -2.89
C MET A 17 -3.50 2.44 -1.77
N ASP A 18 -3.26 1.92 -0.55
CA ASP A 18 -3.10 2.72 0.66
C ASP A 18 -1.76 3.45 0.66
N GLY A 19 -1.77 4.78 0.75
CA GLY A 19 -0.55 5.57 0.66
C GLY A 19 -0.05 5.83 -0.77
N THR A 20 -0.64 5.18 -1.77
CA THR A 20 -0.23 5.33 -3.18
C THR A 20 -1.26 6.08 -4.01
N ILE A 21 -2.48 5.57 -4.10
CA ILE A 21 -3.58 6.23 -4.84
C ILE A 21 -4.63 6.83 -3.93
N LEU A 22 -4.76 6.34 -2.68
CA LEU A 22 -5.66 6.83 -1.65
C LEU A 22 -4.89 7.24 -0.39
N ASP A 23 -5.20 8.43 0.12
CA ASP A 23 -4.84 8.85 1.48
C ASP A 23 -5.83 8.22 2.46
N THR A 24 -5.43 7.14 3.09
CA THR A 24 -6.24 6.35 4.02
C THR A 24 -5.82 6.56 5.48
N ILE A 25 -4.79 7.38 5.72
CA ILE A 25 -4.15 7.44 7.04
C ILE A 25 -5.08 7.93 8.16
N THR A 26 -6.01 8.83 7.86
CA THR A 26 -6.95 9.33 8.86
C THR A 26 -7.88 8.22 9.35
N ASP A 27 -8.48 7.46 8.43
CA ASP A 27 -9.36 6.34 8.79
C ASP A 27 -8.58 5.22 9.49
N LEU A 28 -7.36 4.90 9.04
CA LEU A 28 -6.47 3.95 9.70
C LEU A 28 -6.14 4.39 11.12
N THR A 29 -5.84 5.67 11.34
CA THR A 29 -5.52 6.22 12.66
C THR A 29 -6.71 6.11 13.61
N ILE A 30 -7.89 6.53 13.18
CA ILE A 30 -9.12 6.45 13.98
C ILE A 30 -9.41 4.99 14.36
N CYS A 31 -9.35 4.07 13.40
CA CYS A 31 -9.67 2.67 13.62
C CYS A 31 -8.63 1.96 14.50
N THR A 32 -7.34 2.30 14.36
CA THR A 32 -6.26 1.77 15.21
C THR A 32 -6.45 2.20 16.65
N ASN A 33 -6.64 3.51 16.88
CA ASN A 33 -6.87 4.06 18.21
C ASN A 33 -8.14 3.46 18.84
N TYR A 34 -9.22 3.34 18.08
CA TYR A 34 -10.43 2.65 18.55
C TYR A 34 -10.12 1.22 18.98
N ALA A 35 -9.47 0.42 18.14
CA ALA A 35 -9.22 -0.99 18.45
C ALA A 35 -8.31 -1.15 19.67
N LEU A 36 -7.28 -0.31 19.84
CA LEU A 36 -6.41 -0.28 21.01
C LEU A 36 -7.20 0.10 22.28
N SER A 37 -8.11 1.07 22.20
CA SER A 37 -8.96 1.49 23.32
C SER A 37 -9.84 0.35 23.84
N GLN A 38 -10.38 -0.49 22.93
CA GLN A 38 -11.19 -1.65 23.30
C GLN A 38 -10.40 -2.73 24.06
N LEU A 39 -9.07 -2.71 23.94
CA LEU A 39 -8.17 -3.56 24.72
C LEU A 39 -7.62 -2.88 25.98
N GLY A 40 -8.08 -1.66 26.31
CA GLY A 40 -7.58 -0.88 27.44
C GLY A 40 -6.11 -0.47 27.29
N LYS A 41 -5.60 -0.39 26.06
CA LYS A 41 -4.23 0.03 25.78
C LYS A 41 -4.16 1.54 25.49
N PRO A 42 -2.97 2.19 25.56
CA PRO A 42 -2.77 3.53 25.03
C PRO A 42 -3.28 3.63 23.58
N HIS A 43 -3.98 4.70 23.25
CA HIS A 43 -4.71 4.78 21.97
C HIS A 43 -4.91 6.21 21.42
N GLU A 44 -4.19 7.19 21.92
CA GLU A 44 -4.24 8.58 21.39
C GLU A 44 -3.00 8.86 20.51
N PHE A 45 -2.72 7.96 19.58
CA PHE A 45 -1.57 8.10 18.70
C PHE A 45 -1.89 8.98 17.50
N PRO A 46 -0.98 9.91 17.13
CA PRO A 46 -1.13 10.75 15.95
C PRO A 46 -0.90 9.95 14.66
N ALA A 47 -1.46 10.44 13.55
CA ALA A 47 -1.34 9.82 12.22
C ALA A 47 0.12 9.58 11.80
N GLU A 48 1.02 10.51 12.14
CA GLU A 48 2.45 10.41 11.82
C GLU A 48 3.15 9.20 12.46
N LEU A 49 2.65 8.73 13.59
CA LEU A 49 3.16 7.52 14.22
C LEU A 49 2.43 6.27 13.70
N VAL A 50 1.10 6.35 13.58
CA VAL A 50 0.27 5.23 13.12
C VAL A 50 0.65 4.78 11.72
N LYS A 51 0.99 5.70 10.80
CA LYS A 51 1.39 5.35 9.44
C LYS A 51 2.59 4.40 9.36
N LEU A 52 3.48 4.43 10.35
CA LEU A 52 4.66 3.56 10.41
C LEU A 52 4.29 2.09 10.68
N CYS A 53 3.09 1.85 11.19
CA CYS A 53 2.60 0.49 11.42
C CYS A 53 2.13 -0.20 10.14
N TYR A 54 1.75 0.55 9.11
CA TYR A 54 1.04 0.03 7.94
C TYR A 54 1.94 -0.23 6.72
N GLY A 55 1.45 -1.09 5.81
CA GLY A 55 2.07 -1.47 4.55
C GLY A 55 2.45 -2.95 4.46
N CYS A 56 2.68 -3.61 5.60
CA CYS A 56 3.18 -5.00 5.66
C CYS A 56 2.08 -6.07 5.68
N GLY A 57 0.81 -5.65 5.72
CA GLY A 57 -0.37 -6.51 5.84
C GLY A 57 -0.83 -6.68 7.27
N ILE A 58 -2.13 -6.97 7.43
CA ILE A 58 -2.90 -6.78 8.66
C ILE A 58 -2.27 -7.39 9.92
N GLU A 59 -1.67 -8.57 9.84
CA GLU A 59 -1.02 -9.21 11.00
C GLU A 59 0.18 -8.39 11.48
N ALA A 60 1.10 -8.06 10.58
CA ALA A 60 2.28 -7.26 10.89
C ALA A 60 1.88 -5.83 11.32
N ASP A 61 0.87 -5.25 10.69
CA ASP A 61 0.35 -3.94 11.02
C ASP A 61 -0.19 -3.91 12.47
N MET A 62 -0.92 -4.95 12.87
CA MET A 62 -1.43 -5.08 14.25
C MET A 62 -0.33 -5.38 15.27
N GLN A 63 0.71 -6.12 14.91
CA GLN A 63 1.90 -6.34 15.74
C GLN A 63 2.61 -5.01 16.02
N LYS A 64 2.82 -4.20 14.98
CA LYS A 64 3.42 -2.87 15.11
C LYS A 64 2.54 -1.92 15.94
N ALA A 65 1.23 -1.93 15.74
CA ALA A 65 0.31 -1.12 16.55
C ALA A 65 0.34 -1.50 18.04
N LEU A 66 0.45 -2.80 18.36
CA LEU A 66 0.60 -3.27 19.74
C LEU A 66 1.95 -2.87 20.33
N ALA A 67 3.04 -3.02 19.56
CA ALA A 67 4.38 -2.60 20.00
C ALA A 67 4.43 -1.08 20.24
N MET A 68 3.79 -0.29 19.36
CA MET A 68 3.60 1.15 19.55
C MET A 68 2.88 1.46 20.87
N ALA A 69 1.79 0.75 21.18
CA ALA A 69 1.05 0.90 22.43
C ALA A 69 1.86 0.42 23.65
N ALA A 70 2.89 -0.41 23.47
CA ALA A 70 3.83 -0.84 24.50
C ALA A 70 5.07 0.07 24.63
N GLY A 71 5.10 1.19 23.89
CA GLY A 71 6.16 2.21 23.98
C GLY A 71 7.22 2.16 22.87
N CYS A 72 7.08 1.27 21.87
CA CYS A 72 7.93 1.30 20.68
C CYS A 72 7.59 2.54 19.83
N THR A 73 8.57 3.29 19.40
CA THR A 73 8.35 4.56 18.66
C THR A 73 9.35 4.74 17.51
N GLY A 74 8.99 5.61 16.57
CA GLY A 74 9.85 6.04 15.49
C GLY A 74 10.32 4.88 14.61
N GLU A 75 11.60 4.89 14.26
CA GLU A 75 12.20 3.91 13.34
C GLU A 75 12.22 2.48 13.94
N ASP A 76 12.12 2.33 15.26
CA ASP A 76 12.11 1.00 15.90
C ASP A 76 10.88 0.18 15.52
N LEU A 77 9.78 0.82 15.10
CA LEU A 77 8.59 0.13 14.57
C LEU A 77 8.88 -0.65 13.28
N GLU A 78 9.90 -0.26 12.52
CA GLU A 78 10.36 -1.00 11.34
C GLU A 78 10.85 -2.40 11.70
N TYR A 79 11.45 -2.56 12.90
CA TYR A 79 12.10 -3.79 13.33
C TYR A 79 11.19 -4.74 14.12
N VAL A 80 9.93 -4.40 14.35
CA VAL A 80 8.98 -5.30 15.03
C VAL A 80 8.83 -6.58 14.22
N GLU A 81 9.06 -7.74 14.86
CA GLU A 81 9.13 -9.09 14.28
C GLU A 81 10.29 -9.31 13.28
N ASN A 82 11.11 -8.29 12.99
CA ASN A 82 12.27 -8.46 12.13
C ASN A 82 13.37 -7.39 12.40
N PRO A 83 14.37 -7.62 13.27
CA PRO A 83 14.62 -8.85 14.06
C PRO A 83 14.02 -8.85 15.47
N THR A 84 13.30 -7.79 15.90
CA THR A 84 12.84 -7.64 17.30
C THR A 84 11.53 -8.39 17.52
N PRO A 85 11.50 -9.53 18.24
CA PRO A 85 10.29 -10.31 18.40
C PRO A 85 9.25 -9.57 19.26
N LEU A 86 7.98 -9.81 18.98
CA LEU A 86 6.84 -9.21 19.68
C LEU A 86 6.90 -9.46 21.21
N SER A 87 7.47 -10.59 21.62
CA SER A 87 7.69 -10.94 23.02
C SER A 87 8.62 -9.98 23.78
N SER A 88 9.49 -9.23 23.07
CA SER A 88 10.33 -8.17 23.67
C SER A 88 9.50 -7.03 24.25
N TYR A 89 8.27 -6.87 23.77
CA TYR A 89 7.30 -5.88 24.26
C TYR A 89 6.30 -6.49 25.25
N GLY A 90 6.52 -7.73 25.72
CA GLY A 90 5.59 -8.43 26.59
C GLY A 90 4.28 -8.84 25.90
N LEU A 91 4.29 -8.97 24.59
CA LEU A 91 3.13 -9.24 23.75
C LEU A 91 3.23 -10.65 23.13
N THR A 92 2.07 -11.17 22.71
CA THR A 92 1.93 -12.51 22.14
C THR A 92 1.15 -12.48 20.81
N ALA A 93 1.22 -13.56 20.04
CA ALA A 93 0.39 -13.73 18.85
C ALA A 93 -1.12 -13.67 19.19
N GLN A 94 -1.53 -14.07 20.40
CA GLN A 94 -2.91 -13.97 20.84
C GLN A 94 -3.35 -12.51 21.00
N ASP A 95 -2.47 -11.62 21.46
CA ASP A 95 -2.76 -10.18 21.54
C ASP A 95 -2.97 -9.61 20.15
N THR A 96 -2.13 -10.01 19.17
CA THR A 96 -2.31 -9.64 17.76
C THR A 96 -3.67 -10.09 17.22
N ALA A 97 -4.03 -11.35 17.42
CA ALA A 97 -5.30 -11.89 16.96
C ALA A 97 -6.51 -11.15 17.60
N ARG A 98 -6.41 -10.79 18.88
CA ARG A 98 -7.45 -10.02 19.58
C ARG A 98 -7.58 -8.62 19.00
N LEU A 99 -6.47 -7.89 18.79
CA LEU A 99 -6.51 -6.56 18.20
C LEU A 99 -7.09 -6.63 16.78
N GLN A 100 -6.64 -7.58 15.98
CA GLN A 100 -7.13 -7.79 14.62
C GLN A 100 -8.63 -8.08 14.57
N SER A 101 -9.17 -8.90 15.51
CA SER A 101 -10.60 -9.22 15.57
C SER A 101 -11.49 -8.01 15.88
N ILE A 102 -10.94 -6.95 16.46
CA ILE A 102 -11.64 -5.68 16.71
C ILE A 102 -11.42 -4.72 15.53
N PHE A 103 -10.17 -4.59 15.09
CA PHE A 103 -9.80 -3.65 14.03
C PHE A 103 -10.49 -3.95 12.71
N VAL A 104 -10.42 -5.20 12.22
CA VAL A 104 -10.89 -5.56 10.88
C VAL A 104 -12.37 -5.21 10.65
N PRO A 105 -13.32 -5.65 11.48
CA PRO A 105 -14.73 -5.32 11.23
C PRO A 105 -15.02 -3.82 11.41
N TYR A 106 -14.34 -3.15 12.33
CA TYR A 106 -14.51 -1.72 12.53
C TYR A 106 -13.95 -0.93 11.34
N TYR A 107 -12.75 -1.26 10.87
CA TYR A 107 -12.13 -0.63 9.72
C TYR A 107 -12.97 -0.83 8.43
N SER A 108 -13.42 -2.04 8.14
CA SER A 108 -14.23 -2.32 6.95
C SER A 108 -15.54 -1.51 6.91
N ALA A 109 -16.11 -1.22 8.09
CA ALA A 109 -17.29 -0.35 8.20
C ALA A 109 -16.97 1.14 8.02
N HIS A 110 -15.73 1.60 8.33
CA HIS A 110 -15.38 3.02 8.45
C HIS A 110 -14.28 3.48 7.48
N CYS A 111 -13.67 2.60 6.70
CA CYS A 111 -12.50 2.87 5.83
C CYS A 111 -12.71 3.88 4.69
N HIS A 112 -13.86 4.51 4.62
CA HIS A 112 -14.27 5.42 3.54
C HIS A 112 -14.74 6.78 4.06
N LEU A 113 -14.63 7.05 5.37
CA LEU A 113 -15.18 8.28 5.96
C LEU A 113 -14.31 9.50 5.69
N HIS A 114 -12.99 9.33 5.72
CA HIS A 114 -12.00 10.39 5.50
C HIS A 114 -11.02 10.05 4.38
N THR A 115 -11.08 8.83 3.85
CA THR A 115 -10.25 8.37 2.74
C THR A 115 -10.56 9.19 1.49
N THR A 116 -9.50 9.71 0.84
CA THR A 116 -9.61 10.50 -0.39
C THR A 116 -8.49 10.12 -1.38
N PRO A 117 -8.71 10.29 -2.69
CA PRO A 117 -7.61 10.21 -3.65
C PRO A 117 -6.52 11.24 -3.38
N TYR A 118 -5.25 10.86 -3.55
CA TYR A 118 -4.18 11.84 -3.59
C TYR A 118 -4.33 12.79 -4.78
N ASP A 119 -3.84 14.01 -4.61
CA ASP A 119 -3.90 15.05 -5.63
C ASP A 119 -3.26 14.60 -6.96
N GLY A 120 -3.98 14.82 -8.05
CA GLY A 120 -3.55 14.48 -9.41
C GLY A 120 -3.76 13.01 -9.81
N ILE A 121 -4.00 12.07 -8.88
CA ILE A 121 -4.17 10.65 -9.20
C ILE A 121 -5.40 10.37 -10.09
N PRO A 122 -6.60 10.92 -9.85
CA PRO A 122 -7.73 10.71 -10.76
C PRO A 122 -7.45 11.21 -12.18
N ALA A 123 -6.75 12.34 -12.30
CA ALA A 123 -6.36 12.90 -13.60
C ALA A 123 -5.31 12.04 -14.31
N LEU A 124 -4.34 11.51 -13.57
CA LEU A 124 -3.34 10.56 -14.06
C LEU A 124 -4.01 9.28 -14.61
N LEU A 125 -4.89 8.64 -13.83
CA LEU A 125 -5.61 7.44 -14.25
C LEU A 125 -6.44 7.69 -15.53
N SER A 126 -7.15 8.82 -15.59
CA SER A 126 -7.88 9.21 -16.79
C SER A 126 -6.96 9.44 -18.00
N ALA A 127 -5.76 9.98 -17.78
CA ALA A 127 -4.78 10.18 -18.86
C ALA A 127 -4.20 8.86 -19.38
N LEU A 128 -3.93 7.89 -18.48
CA LEU A 128 -3.51 6.54 -18.84
C LEU A 128 -4.58 5.84 -19.69
N GLN A 129 -5.84 5.86 -19.23
CA GLN A 129 -6.96 5.25 -19.94
C GLN A 129 -7.15 5.85 -21.35
N LYS A 130 -7.09 7.18 -21.50
CA LYS A 130 -7.17 7.86 -22.82
C LYS A 130 -6.06 7.46 -23.78
N ARG A 131 -4.94 6.99 -23.28
CA ARG A 131 -3.81 6.50 -24.08
C ARG A 131 -3.86 4.98 -24.31
N GLY A 132 -4.90 4.31 -23.82
CA GLY A 132 -5.06 2.87 -23.94
C GLY A 132 -4.08 2.08 -23.06
N ILE A 133 -3.49 2.72 -22.04
CA ILE A 133 -2.63 2.08 -21.04
C ILE A 133 -3.54 1.46 -20.00
N ARG A 134 -3.35 0.16 -19.74
CA ARG A 134 -4.16 -0.57 -18.76
C ARG A 134 -3.75 -0.18 -17.35
N THR A 135 -4.72 -0.11 -16.46
CA THR A 135 -4.49 0.25 -15.07
C THR A 135 -5.06 -0.82 -14.13
N ALA A 136 -4.33 -1.13 -13.08
CA ALA A 136 -4.79 -2.12 -12.09
C ALA A 136 -4.36 -1.75 -10.68
N VAL A 137 -5.06 -2.34 -9.69
CA VAL A 137 -4.71 -2.23 -8.27
C VAL A 137 -4.29 -3.60 -7.74
N ALA A 138 -3.20 -3.63 -6.95
CA ALA A 138 -2.75 -4.79 -6.18
C ALA A 138 -2.41 -4.36 -4.74
N SER A 139 -3.23 -4.76 -3.77
CA SER A 139 -3.12 -4.29 -2.39
C SER A 139 -3.18 -5.42 -1.36
N ASN A 140 -2.44 -5.27 -0.25
CA ASN A 140 -2.54 -6.18 0.90
C ASN A 140 -3.81 -5.97 1.76
N LYS A 141 -4.61 -4.95 1.42
CA LYS A 141 -5.95 -4.75 2.00
C LYS A 141 -6.91 -5.86 1.56
N ASP A 142 -7.91 -6.16 2.38
CA ASP A 142 -8.99 -7.10 2.04
C ASP A 142 -9.62 -6.78 0.68
N GLU A 143 -9.87 -7.81 -0.13
CA GLU A 143 -10.35 -7.65 -1.51
C GLU A 143 -11.68 -6.91 -1.60
N ALA A 144 -12.60 -7.14 -0.67
CA ALA A 144 -13.90 -6.45 -0.65
C ALA A 144 -13.74 -4.95 -0.36
N ASP A 145 -12.82 -4.58 0.53
CA ASP A 145 -12.54 -3.17 0.86
C ASP A 145 -11.82 -2.48 -0.32
N VAL A 146 -10.88 -3.16 -0.99
CA VAL A 146 -10.24 -2.64 -2.22
C VAL A 146 -11.27 -2.37 -3.30
N ALA A 147 -12.16 -3.33 -3.57
CA ALA A 147 -13.20 -3.19 -4.58
C ALA A 147 -14.17 -2.04 -4.26
N LYS A 148 -14.58 -1.92 -2.98
CA LYS A 148 -15.45 -0.85 -2.50
C LYS A 148 -14.83 0.53 -2.70
N LEU A 149 -13.58 0.71 -2.27
CA LEU A 149 -12.88 1.99 -2.37
C LEU A 149 -12.57 2.36 -3.82
N ALA A 150 -12.15 1.40 -4.64
CA ALA A 150 -11.93 1.63 -6.06
C ALA A 150 -13.21 2.05 -6.80
N ALA A 151 -14.33 1.40 -6.52
CA ALA A 151 -15.63 1.77 -7.10
C ALA A 151 -16.10 3.17 -6.66
N MET A 152 -15.81 3.56 -5.41
CA MET A 152 -16.20 4.85 -4.84
C MET A 152 -15.37 6.00 -5.41
N HIS A 153 -14.05 5.86 -5.46
CA HIS A 153 -13.13 6.96 -5.78
C HIS A 153 -12.67 6.99 -7.24
N PHE A 154 -12.69 5.84 -7.93
CA PHE A 154 -12.15 5.67 -9.27
C PHE A 154 -13.09 4.87 -10.19
N PRO A 155 -14.38 5.23 -10.29
CA PRO A 155 -15.36 4.44 -11.03
C PRO A 155 -14.94 4.25 -12.50
N GLY A 156 -14.75 2.98 -12.91
CA GLY A 156 -14.39 2.63 -14.28
C GLY A 156 -12.98 2.98 -14.73
N LEU A 157 -12.07 3.34 -13.80
CA LEU A 157 -10.69 3.70 -14.12
C LEU A 157 -9.71 2.55 -14.01
N PHE A 158 -10.09 1.38 -13.47
CA PHE A 158 -9.24 0.21 -13.36
C PHE A 158 -9.77 -0.95 -14.22
N ASP A 159 -8.85 -1.61 -14.93
CA ASP A 159 -9.12 -2.81 -15.73
C ASP A 159 -9.09 -4.09 -14.86
N ALA A 160 -8.31 -4.07 -13.79
CA ALA A 160 -8.25 -5.15 -12.81
C ALA A 160 -8.06 -4.59 -11.39
N ILE A 161 -8.67 -5.25 -10.42
CA ILE A 161 -8.56 -4.91 -8.99
C ILE A 161 -8.32 -6.20 -8.24
N MET A 162 -7.28 -6.21 -7.40
CA MET A 162 -6.93 -7.38 -6.60
C MET A 162 -6.52 -6.94 -5.19
N GLY A 163 -7.18 -7.53 -4.22
CA GLY A 163 -6.89 -7.41 -2.81
C GLY A 163 -6.39 -8.72 -2.22
N ASN A 164 -6.13 -8.72 -0.92
CA ASN A 164 -5.78 -9.91 -0.17
C ASN A 164 -6.98 -10.85 -0.07
N SER A 165 -6.79 -12.10 -0.44
CA SER A 165 -7.78 -13.18 -0.31
C SER A 165 -7.09 -14.51 -0.05
N PRO A 166 -7.79 -15.52 0.47
CA PRO A 166 -7.19 -16.85 0.71
C PRO A 166 -6.66 -17.57 -0.55
N ALA A 167 -7.04 -17.09 -1.73
CA ALA A 167 -6.69 -17.71 -3.00
C ALA A 167 -5.35 -17.22 -3.59
N ILE A 168 -4.72 -16.21 -2.98
CA ILE A 168 -3.50 -15.60 -3.52
C ILE A 168 -2.53 -15.20 -2.39
N HIS A 169 -1.23 -15.36 -2.60
CA HIS A 169 -0.26 -14.90 -1.63
C HIS A 169 -0.17 -13.38 -1.63
N ARG A 170 -0.17 -12.81 -0.40
CA ARG A 170 -0.04 -11.36 -0.21
C ARG A 170 1.34 -10.84 -0.61
N LYS A 171 1.44 -9.56 -0.91
CA LYS A 171 2.72 -8.88 -1.07
C LYS A 171 3.60 -9.06 0.18
N PRO A 172 4.93 -9.32 0.05
CA PRO A 172 5.75 -9.11 -1.15
C PRO A 172 5.81 -10.29 -2.13
N ALA A 173 4.95 -11.33 -2.02
CA ALA A 173 4.85 -12.35 -3.06
C ALA A 173 4.41 -11.71 -4.39
N PRO A 174 4.92 -12.20 -5.54
CA PRO A 174 4.63 -11.61 -6.85
C PRO A 174 3.23 -11.96 -7.39
N ASP A 175 2.53 -12.85 -6.71
CA ASP A 175 1.34 -13.57 -7.20
C ASP A 175 0.25 -12.62 -7.72
N MET A 176 -0.03 -11.51 -7.00
CA MET A 176 -1.05 -10.55 -7.42
C MET A 176 -0.66 -9.86 -8.74
N LEU A 177 0.60 -9.41 -8.85
CA LEU A 177 1.09 -8.74 -10.05
C LEU A 177 1.14 -9.70 -11.23
N ASP A 178 1.63 -10.91 -11.02
CA ASP A 178 1.70 -11.96 -12.04
C ASP A 178 0.30 -12.34 -12.55
N ARG A 179 -0.68 -12.47 -11.66
CA ARG A 179 -2.06 -12.77 -12.00
C ARG A 179 -2.71 -11.64 -12.80
N ILE A 180 -2.55 -10.40 -12.38
CA ILE A 180 -3.08 -9.23 -13.10
C ILE A 180 -2.49 -9.17 -14.50
N LEU A 181 -1.18 -9.30 -14.66
CA LEU A 181 -0.53 -9.25 -15.96
C LEU A 181 -0.92 -10.39 -16.88
N HIS A 182 -1.07 -11.60 -16.33
CA HIS A 182 -1.60 -12.76 -17.06
C HIS A 182 -3.01 -12.49 -17.60
N ASP A 183 -3.92 -12.01 -16.74
CA ASP A 183 -5.33 -11.76 -17.09
C ASP A 183 -5.46 -10.62 -18.10
N LEU A 184 -4.59 -9.62 -18.04
CA LEU A 184 -4.51 -8.52 -19.01
C LEU A 184 -3.74 -8.90 -20.29
N SER A 185 -3.06 -10.05 -20.32
CA SER A 185 -2.20 -10.51 -21.41
C SER A 185 -1.07 -9.51 -21.74
N ILE A 186 -0.43 -8.93 -20.70
CA ILE A 186 0.64 -7.95 -20.83
C ILE A 186 1.96 -8.55 -20.31
N PRO A 187 3.05 -8.50 -21.10
CA PRO A 187 4.35 -8.99 -20.67
C PRO A 187 4.96 -8.06 -19.60
N LYS A 188 5.73 -8.64 -18.68
CA LYS A 188 6.32 -7.94 -17.52
C LYS A 188 7.17 -6.71 -17.93
N GLU A 189 7.91 -6.81 -19.01
CA GLU A 189 8.78 -5.75 -19.54
C GLU A 189 8.01 -4.51 -20.01
N GLN A 190 6.69 -4.64 -20.17
CA GLN A 190 5.79 -3.56 -20.59
C GLN A 190 4.87 -3.07 -19.47
N ALA A 191 5.18 -3.45 -18.23
CA ALA A 191 4.45 -3.05 -17.05
C ALA A 191 5.36 -2.37 -16.03
N VAL A 192 4.76 -1.55 -15.18
CA VAL A 192 5.41 -0.91 -14.04
C VAL A 192 4.50 -0.97 -12.82
N TYR A 193 5.09 -1.14 -11.65
CA TYR A 193 4.37 -1.11 -10.38
C TYR A 193 4.67 0.18 -9.62
N ILE A 194 3.65 0.79 -9.05
CA ILE A 194 3.72 2.04 -8.27
C ILE A 194 3.35 1.73 -6.84
N GLY A 195 4.18 2.15 -5.88
CA GLY A 195 3.91 1.95 -4.46
C GLY A 195 4.66 2.94 -3.58
N ASP A 196 4.34 2.96 -2.28
CA ASP A 196 4.90 3.92 -1.33
C ASP A 196 5.74 3.26 -0.21
N SER A 197 5.93 1.94 -0.27
CA SER A 197 6.55 1.17 0.80
C SER A 197 7.68 0.23 0.32
N GLU A 198 8.44 -0.26 1.30
CA GLU A 198 9.43 -1.32 1.11
C GLU A 198 8.83 -2.61 0.57
N VAL A 199 7.58 -2.89 0.95
CA VAL A 199 6.85 -4.07 0.48
C VAL A 199 6.58 -3.98 -1.02
N ASP A 200 6.29 -2.79 -1.53
CA ASP A 200 6.04 -2.59 -2.96
C ASP A 200 7.31 -2.73 -3.79
N ILE A 201 8.43 -2.20 -3.28
CA ILE A 201 9.75 -2.36 -3.89
C ILE A 201 10.10 -3.84 -4.01
N GLU A 202 9.92 -4.59 -2.92
CA GLU A 202 10.20 -6.02 -2.89
C GLU A 202 9.23 -6.82 -3.78
N THR A 203 7.95 -6.46 -3.77
CA THR A 203 6.94 -7.10 -4.64
C THR A 203 7.30 -6.94 -6.12
N ALA A 204 7.62 -5.72 -6.54
CA ALA A 204 8.03 -5.46 -7.92
C ALA A 204 9.30 -6.25 -8.29
N LYS A 205 10.30 -6.27 -7.39
CA LYS A 205 11.52 -7.05 -7.58
C LYS A 205 11.22 -8.55 -7.73
N ASN A 206 10.38 -9.12 -6.86
CA ASN A 206 10.02 -10.52 -6.89
C ASN A 206 9.20 -10.87 -8.16
N ALA A 207 8.39 -9.93 -8.64
CA ALA A 207 7.66 -10.07 -9.90
C ALA A 207 8.52 -9.82 -11.14
N GLY A 208 9.71 -9.25 -11.01
CA GLY A 208 10.56 -8.85 -12.13
C GLY A 208 10.04 -7.63 -12.89
N LEU A 209 9.36 -6.70 -12.19
CA LEU A 209 8.86 -5.46 -12.75
C LEU A 209 9.72 -4.25 -12.36
N ALA A 210 9.66 -3.21 -13.20
CA ALA A 210 10.10 -1.88 -12.76
C ALA A 210 9.20 -1.38 -11.63
N CYS A 211 9.78 -0.64 -10.68
CA CYS A 211 9.07 0.02 -9.59
C CYS A 211 9.32 1.51 -9.59
N ILE A 212 8.27 2.30 -9.44
CA ILE A 212 8.35 3.73 -9.12
C ILE A 212 7.78 3.92 -7.72
N SER A 213 8.61 4.45 -6.82
CA SER A 213 8.20 4.70 -5.44
C SER A 213 7.73 6.14 -5.29
N VAL A 214 6.62 6.33 -4.56
CA VAL A 214 6.02 7.64 -4.29
C VAL A 214 6.28 8.06 -2.84
N THR A 215 6.49 9.36 -2.58
CA THR A 215 6.87 9.86 -1.25
C THR A 215 5.75 10.53 -0.48
N TRP A 216 4.58 10.69 -1.07
CA TRP A 216 3.42 11.27 -0.39
C TRP A 216 2.66 10.30 0.50
N GLY A 217 3.02 9.00 0.47
CA GLY A 217 2.40 7.95 1.27
C GLY A 217 3.01 7.77 2.66
N PHE A 218 3.13 6.52 3.09
CA PHE A 218 3.51 6.17 4.46
C PHE A 218 5.01 6.23 4.72
N ARG A 219 5.86 6.13 3.68
CA ARG A 219 7.32 6.13 3.80
C ARG A 219 7.93 7.38 3.18
N ASN A 220 8.93 7.93 3.84
CA ASN A 220 9.68 9.08 3.33
C ASN A 220 10.75 8.68 2.31
N LYS A 221 11.26 9.66 1.59
CA LYS A 221 12.26 9.47 0.53
C LYS A 221 13.53 8.74 1.00
N SER A 222 14.04 9.08 2.19
CA SER A 222 15.26 8.46 2.72
C SER A 222 15.06 6.99 3.06
N PHE A 223 13.89 6.63 3.59
CA PHE A 223 13.49 5.26 3.86
C PHE A 223 13.43 4.44 2.55
N LEU A 224 12.68 4.93 1.56
CA LEU A 224 12.55 4.25 0.26
C LEU A 224 13.91 4.04 -0.43
N ALA A 225 14.78 5.05 -0.38
CA ALA A 225 16.12 4.94 -0.95
C ALA A 225 16.97 3.87 -0.24
N ARG A 226 16.91 3.78 1.10
CA ARG A 226 17.60 2.72 1.88
C ARG A 226 17.11 1.31 1.51
N HIS A 227 15.83 1.18 1.12
CA HIS A 227 15.23 -0.10 0.72
C HIS A 227 15.35 -0.40 -0.79
N GLY A 228 16.16 0.39 -1.51
CA GLY A 228 16.54 0.07 -2.89
C GLY A 228 15.57 0.61 -3.96
N ALA A 229 14.75 1.62 -3.63
CA ALA A 229 13.93 2.30 -4.63
C ALA A 229 14.82 2.91 -5.73
N ALA A 230 14.67 2.43 -6.96
CA ALA A 230 15.46 2.88 -8.11
C ALA A 230 14.92 4.18 -8.74
N CYS A 231 13.63 4.42 -8.64
CA CYS A 231 12.95 5.62 -9.12
C CYS A 231 12.03 6.12 -8.01
N ILE A 232 12.20 7.37 -7.59
CA ILE A 232 11.40 8.00 -6.53
C ILE A 232 10.82 9.29 -7.07
N VAL A 233 9.52 9.49 -6.88
CA VAL A 233 8.79 10.70 -7.31
C VAL A 233 8.05 11.32 -6.13
N GLU A 234 7.89 12.65 -6.15
CA GLU A 234 7.37 13.41 -5.02
C GLU A 234 5.93 13.93 -5.25
N ASN A 235 5.45 13.86 -6.48
CA ASN A 235 4.10 14.32 -6.86
C ASN A 235 3.61 13.64 -8.14
N ALA A 236 2.32 13.81 -8.45
CA ALA A 236 1.69 13.19 -9.60
C ALA A 236 2.24 13.68 -10.97
N GLU A 237 2.77 14.90 -11.06
CA GLU A 237 3.36 15.41 -12.30
C GLU A 237 4.71 14.71 -12.57
N GLU A 238 5.55 14.54 -11.56
CA GLU A 238 6.79 13.75 -11.69
C GLU A 238 6.47 12.29 -12.05
N LEU A 239 5.38 11.73 -11.48
CA LEU A 239 4.93 10.38 -11.83
C LEU A 239 4.51 10.29 -13.30
N LYS A 240 3.78 11.28 -13.84
CA LYS A 240 3.46 11.36 -15.28
C LYS A 240 4.72 11.41 -16.13
N GLU A 241 5.70 12.24 -15.76
CA GLU A 241 6.98 12.33 -16.48
C GLU A 241 7.72 10.99 -16.48
N ALA A 242 7.79 10.32 -15.33
CA ALA A 242 8.43 9.02 -15.19
C ALA A 242 7.71 7.92 -16.03
N LEU A 243 6.39 8.03 -16.19
CA LEU A 243 5.59 7.15 -17.05
C LEU A 243 5.65 7.53 -18.54
N GLY A 244 6.21 8.69 -18.90
CA GLY A 244 6.31 9.16 -20.28
C GLY A 244 4.98 9.66 -20.85
N ILE A 245 4.09 10.20 -20.02
CA ILE A 245 2.73 10.63 -20.41
C ILE A 245 2.48 12.12 -20.15
#